data_006e3ddec0e729682ca537c65b835bee
#
_entry.id   006e3ddec0e729682ca537c65b835bee
#
_cell.length_a   1.000
_cell.length_b   1.000
_cell.length_c   1.000
_cell.angle_alpha   90.00
_cell.angle_beta   90.00
_cell.angle_gamma   90.00
#
_symmetry.space_group_name_H-M   'P 1'
#
loop_
_entity.id
_entity.type
_entity.pdbx_description
1 polymer ?
#
loop_
_entity_poly.entity_id
_entity_poly.type
_entity_poly.pdbx_seq_one_letter_code
_entity_poly.pdbx_strand_id
1 'polypeptide(L)'
;MLKLDLTKQSQKFLAGLPPKQFRQVVNKLFGLMTDPTPGDSIRMEGYPYRRADIGEYRIVYRVENDCLKVPIIGKRNDSEVYEQFKRKQ
;
A
#
# COMPACT_ATOMS: atom_id res chain seq x y z
N MET A 1 16.27 -3.06 -6.36
CA MET A 1 15.13 -3.10 -5.45
C MET A 1 14.92 -1.73 -4.81
N LEU A 2 13.69 -1.25 -4.79
CA LEU A 2 13.35 0.02 -4.15
C LEU A 2 13.50 -0.09 -2.63
N LYS A 3 13.76 1.04 -1.98
CA LYS A 3 13.68 1.15 -0.53
C LYS A 3 12.22 1.24 -0.11
N LEU A 4 11.90 0.87 1.11
CA LEU A 4 10.52 0.89 1.61
C LEU A 4 10.35 2.03 2.62
N ASP A 5 9.35 2.87 2.38
CA ASP A 5 9.02 4.00 3.27
C ASP A 5 7.55 3.89 3.67
N LEU A 6 7.32 3.47 4.92
CA LEU A 6 5.98 3.28 5.48
C LEU A 6 5.64 4.44 6.41
N THR A 7 4.44 5.00 6.26
CA THR A 7 3.92 5.97 7.22
C THR A 7 3.58 5.29 8.55
N LYS A 8 3.33 6.08 9.58
CA LYS A 8 2.89 5.55 10.87
C LYS A 8 1.60 4.75 10.74
N GLN A 9 0.67 5.21 9.90
CA GLN A 9 -0.60 4.49 9.66
C GLN A 9 -0.30 3.11 9.08
N SER A 10 0.54 3.04 8.05
CA SER A 10 0.89 1.77 7.42
C SER A 10 1.59 0.83 8.40
N GLN A 11 2.51 1.34 9.21
CA GLN A 11 3.21 0.55 10.21
C GLN A 11 2.25 0.00 11.26
N LYS A 12 1.36 0.84 11.78
CA LYS A 12 0.37 0.43 12.79
C LYS A 12 -0.58 -0.62 12.23
N PHE A 13 -1.01 -0.42 10.99
CA PHE A 13 -1.91 -1.38 10.36
C PHE A 13 -1.25 -2.75 10.24
N LEU A 14 -0.01 -2.80 9.76
CA LEU A 14 0.75 -4.05 9.66
C LEU A 14 0.93 -4.71 11.03
N ALA A 15 1.31 -3.93 12.04
CA ALA A 15 1.58 -4.44 13.37
C ALA A 15 0.34 -5.07 14.00
N GLY A 16 -0.86 -4.63 13.61
CA GLY A 16 -2.11 -5.18 14.13
C GLY A 16 -2.62 -6.43 13.42
N LEU A 17 -1.96 -6.85 12.33
CA LEU A 17 -2.42 -8.01 11.57
C LEU A 17 -2.01 -9.34 12.23
N PRO A 18 -2.87 -10.37 12.15
CA PRO A 18 -2.44 -11.72 12.53
C PRO A 18 -1.26 -12.17 11.68
N PRO A 19 -0.45 -13.12 12.16
CA PRO A 19 0.80 -13.49 11.48
C PRO A 19 0.65 -13.90 10.01
N LYS A 20 -0.39 -14.64 9.67
CA LYS A 20 -0.61 -15.08 8.29
C LYS A 20 -0.87 -13.88 7.37
N GLN A 21 -1.75 -12.98 7.79
CA GLN A 21 -2.11 -11.80 7.02
C GLN A 21 -0.93 -10.82 6.95
N PHE A 22 -0.20 -10.68 8.02
CA PHE A 22 1.02 -9.88 8.05
C PHE A 22 2.00 -10.35 6.96
N ARG A 23 2.29 -11.64 6.92
CA ARG A 23 3.21 -12.19 5.91
C ARG A 23 2.67 -11.98 4.49
N GLN A 24 1.36 -12.12 4.31
CA GLN A 24 0.74 -11.92 3.01
C GLN A 24 0.95 -10.50 2.49
N VAL A 25 0.69 -9.50 3.34
CA VAL A 25 0.85 -8.09 2.96
C VAL A 25 2.32 -7.73 2.78
N VAL A 26 3.19 -8.18 3.67
CA VAL A 26 4.63 -7.90 3.58
C VAL A 26 5.23 -8.51 2.31
N ASN A 27 4.84 -9.73 1.95
CA ASN A 27 5.30 -10.34 0.70
C ASN A 27 4.85 -9.55 -0.53
N LYS A 28 3.64 -8.99 -0.48
CA LYS A 28 3.16 -8.11 -1.57
C LYS A 28 4.01 -6.85 -1.64
N LEU A 29 4.33 -6.24 -0.49
CA LEU A 29 5.21 -5.07 -0.45
C LEU A 29 6.58 -5.37 -1.07
N PHE A 30 7.19 -6.50 -0.72
CA PHE A 30 8.46 -6.90 -1.32
C PHE A 30 8.35 -7.07 -2.84
N GLY A 31 7.27 -7.64 -3.31
CA GLY A 31 7.01 -7.75 -4.74
C GLY A 31 6.94 -6.38 -5.42
N LEU A 32 6.27 -5.43 -4.80
CA LEU A 32 6.15 -4.07 -5.32
C LEU A 32 7.49 -3.32 -5.31
N MET A 33 8.37 -3.63 -4.35
CA MET A 33 9.72 -3.04 -4.32
C MET A 33 10.58 -3.50 -5.48
N THR A 34 10.30 -4.69 -6.02
CA THR A 34 11.01 -5.24 -7.17
C THR A 34 10.35 -4.82 -8.48
N ASP A 35 9.02 -4.87 -8.53
CA ASP A 35 8.22 -4.47 -9.70
C ASP A 35 7.04 -3.62 -9.21
N PRO A 36 7.15 -2.29 -9.24
CA PRO A 36 6.09 -1.41 -8.72
C PRO A 36 4.87 -1.28 -9.63
N THR A 37 4.90 -1.85 -10.81
CA THR A 37 3.77 -1.78 -11.74
C THR A 37 3.36 -3.17 -12.24
N PRO A 38 3.06 -4.11 -11.32
CA PRO A 38 2.60 -5.42 -11.74
C PRO A 38 1.22 -5.31 -12.40
N GLY A 39 0.85 -6.35 -13.16
CA GLY A 39 -0.42 -6.35 -13.89
C GLY A 39 -1.66 -6.20 -13.03
N ASP A 40 -1.55 -6.53 -11.73
CA ASP A 40 -2.68 -6.44 -10.79
C ASP A 40 -2.70 -5.13 -9.99
N SER A 41 -1.83 -4.16 -10.31
CA SER A 41 -1.90 -2.83 -9.70
C SER A 41 -2.63 -1.87 -10.63
N ILE A 42 -3.31 -0.89 -10.03
CA ILE A 42 -4.14 0.06 -10.76
C ILE A 42 -3.74 1.48 -10.34
N ARG A 43 -3.59 2.36 -11.33
CA ARG A 43 -3.35 3.78 -11.08
C ARG A 43 -4.62 4.43 -10.53
N MET A 44 -4.48 5.20 -9.45
CA MET A 44 -5.61 5.92 -8.86
C MET A 44 -5.90 7.19 -9.67
N GLU A 45 -7.13 7.30 -10.15
CA GLU A 45 -7.54 8.44 -10.96
C GLU A 45 -7.48 9.73 -10.13
N GLY A 46 -6.84 10.75 -10.69
CA GLY A 46 -6.74 12.06 -10.05
C GLY A 46 -5.66 12.17 -8.99
N TYR A 47 -4.87 11.13 -8.75
CA TYR A 47 -3.83 11.11 -7.72
C TYR A 47 -2.56 10.48 -8.26
N PRO A 48 -1.36 10.91 -7.80
CA PRO A 48 -0.10 10.33 -8.25
C PRO A 48 0.24 9.03 -7.53
N TYR A 49 -0.73 8.18 -7.29
CA TYR A 49 -0.59 6.94 -6.55
C TYR A 49 -1.16 5.77 -7.34
N ARG A 50 -0.70 4.58 -6.98
CA ARG A 50 -1.26 3.32 -7.44
C ARG A 50 -1.81 2.55 -6.25
N ARG A 51 -2.66 1.57 -6.52
CA ARG A 51 -3.16 0.65 -5.51
C ARG A 51 -2.93 -0.78 -5.95
N ALA A 52 -2.59 -1.63 -5.00
CA ALA A 52 -2.47 -3.05 -5.22
C ALA A 52 -3.26 -3.77 -4.13
N ASP A 53 -4.12 -4.70 -4.54
CA ASP A 53 -4.91 -5.48 -3.61
C ASP A 53 -4.21 -6.81 -3.34
N ILE A 54 -4.27 -7.27 -2.10
CA ILE A 54 -3.80 -8.59 -1.71
C ILE A 54 -4.76 -9.16 -0.67
N GLY A 55 -5.47 -10.26 -1.03
CA GLY A 55 -6.51 -10.78 -0.18
C GLY A 55 -7.58 -9.73 0.08
N GLU A 56 -7.85 -9.47 1.35
CA GLU A 56 -8.85 -8.48 1.78
C GLU A 56 -8.24 -7.09 1.98
N TYR A 57 -6.96 -6.90 1.64
CA TYR A 57 -6.22 -5.69 1.95
C TYR A 57 -5.85 -4.93 0.69
N ARG A 58 -5.59 -3.64 0.87
CA ARG A 58 -5.19 -2.74 -0.21
C ARG A 58 -4.01 -1.91 0.24
N ILE A 59 -3.00 -1.83 -0.63
CA ILE A 59 -1.81 -1.02 -0.44
C ILE A 59 -1.92 0.14 -1.41
N VAL A 60 -1.87 1.38 -0.90
CA VAL A 60 -1.76 2.58 -1.72
C VAL A 60 -0.31 3.03 -1.68
N TYR A 61 0.29 3.26 -2.84
CA TYR A 61 1.73 3.52 -2.91
C TYR A 61 2.09 4.35 -4.13
N ARG A 62 3.30 4.88 -4.09
CA ARG A 62 3.95 5.49 -5.26
C ARG A 62 5.44 5.27 -5.18
N VAL A 63 6.14 5.47 -6.31
CA VAL A 63 7.60 5.42 -6.34
C VAL A 63 8.11 6.85 -6.42
N GLU A 64 9.04 7.21 -5.53
CA GLU A 64 9.67 8.52 -5.52
C GLU A 64 11.09 8.36 -4.97
N ASN A 65 12.08 8.86 -5.71
CA ASN A 65 13.48 8.87 -5.29
C ASN A 65 13.97 7.48 -4.84
N ASP A 66 13.73 6.45 -5.65
CA ASP A 66 14.11 5.06 -5.38
C ASP A 66 13.45 4.46 -4.14
N CYS A 67 12.39 5.09 -3.67
CA CYS A 67 11.61 4.59 -2.54
C CYS A 67 10.21 4.18 -2.99
N LEU A 68 9.75 3.07 -2.45
CA LEU A 68 8.34 2.71 -2.49
C LEU A 68 7.68 3.39 -1.29
N LYS A 69 6.95 4.46 -1.55
CA LYS A 69 6.26 5.21 -0.52
C LYS A 69 4.85 4.66 -0.34
N VAL A 70 4.53 4.29 0.89
CA VAL A 70 3.25 3.64 1.20
C VAL A 70 2.51 4.50 2.23
N PRO A 71 1.73 5.48 1.78
CA PRO A 71 1.02 6.35 2.70
C PRO A 71 -0.08 5.64 3.48
N ILE A 72 -0.69 4.60 2.89
CA ILE A 72 -1.79 3.93 3.57
C ILE A 72 -1.87 2.45 3.18
N ILE A 73 -2.19 1.62 4.18
CA ILE A 73 -2.58 0.23 4.02
C ILE A 73 -3.89 0.05 4.79
N GLY A 74 -4.84 -0.64 4.23
CA GLY A 74 -6.12 -0.87 4.88
C GLY A 74 -6.88 -2.03 4.25
N LYS A 75 -8.09 -2.27 4.73
CA LYS A 75 -8.98 -3.23 4.09
C LYS A 75 -9.51 -2.62 2.80
N ARG A 76 -9.54 -3.41 1.73
CA ARG A 76 -9.91 -2.87 0.41
C ARG A 76 -11.36 -2.39 0.33
N ASN A 77 -12.24 -2.86 1.22
CA ASN A 77 -13.63 -2.42 1.26
C ASN A 77 -13.89 -1.35 2.33
N ASP A 78 -12.83 -0.82 2.96
CA ASP A 78 -12.97 0.25 3.96
C ASP A 78 -12.81 1.61 3.27
N SER A 79 -13.91 2.10 2.70
CA SER A 79 -13.90 3.36 1.94
C SER A 79 -13.53 4.57 2.81
N GLU A 80 -13.82 4.54 4.11
CA GLU A 80 -13.52 5.65 5.01
C GLU A 80 -12.01 5.92 5.10
N VAL A 81 -11.20 4.88 5.18
CA VAL A 81 -9.73 5.01 5.23
C VAL A 81 -9.24 5.75 3.98
N TYR A 82 -9.75 5.39 2.82
CA TYR A 82 -9.30 5.99 1.56
C TYR A 82 -9.85 7.39 1.37
N GLU A 83 -11.04 7.69 1.87
CA GLU A 83 -11.57 9.05 1.86
C GLU A 83 -10.73 9.98 2.72
N GLN A 84 -10.31 9.52 3.91
CA GLN A 84 -9.41 10.29 4.76
C GLN A 84 -8.07 10.56 4.07
N PHE A 85 -7.52 9.54 3.40
CA PHE A 85 -6.30 9.70 2.63
C PHE A 85 -6.47 10.76 1.53
N LYS A 86 -7.56 10.69 0.77
CA LYS A 86 -7.82 11.63 -0.32
C LYS A 86 -7.94 13.07 0.16
N ARG A 87 -8.56 13.28 1.33
CA ARG A 87 -8.71 14.64 1.90
C ARG A 87 -7.39 15.28 2.26
N LYS A 88 -6.39 14.50 2.58
CA LYS A 88 -5.07 15.00 2.96
C LYS A 88 -4.19 15.34 1.77
N GLN A 89 -4.63 15.02 0.57
CA GLN A 89 -3.91 15.30 -0.68
C GLN A 89 -4.38 16.66 -1.32
#